data_9c448bba9850061a225d97fe1da1cdab
#
_entry.id   9c448bba9850061a225d97fe1da1cdab
#
_cell.length_a   1.000
_cell.length_b   1.000
_cell.length_c   1.000
_cell.angle_alpha   90.00
_cell.angle_beta   90.00
_cell.angle_gamma   90.00
#
_symmetry.space_group_name_H-M   'P 1'
#
loop_
_entity.id
_entity.type
_entity.pdbx_description
1 polymer ?
#
loop_
_entity_poly.entity_id
_entity_poly.type
_entity_poly.pdbx_seq_one_letter_code
_entity_poly.pdbx_strand_id
1 'polypeptide(L)'
;MHNLLKAEEDLLETNGDAVAPILIVDDHSLLAGSLAMVLAAEGCAVRTLKATTIEQLQAEILERPPALTLVRIQPGPSLARSLDLVETAASAEATVAVLSDSTHELLLSAAVNAGATGLVASSDLMIETVDQILAMVKGEQLLSEFRRNELLSLFRTHRVDRDNRFMPFESLSRREGEVLCLLMEGHSVAKIAESSFVSVGTVRTQVKAILRKLGVNSQAAAVALAYRSGWPDADPALPVDLRLRNMNNPVG
;
A
#
# COMPACT_ATOMS: atom_id res chain seq x y z
N MET A 1 0.86 27.33 -43.09
CA MET A 1 0.37 27.21 -41.71
C MET A 1 -1.03 26.54 -41.61
N HIS A 2 -1.87 26.66 -42.62
CA HIS A 2 -3.22 26.06 -42.65
C HIS A 2 -3.22 24.55 -42.97
N ASN A 3 -2.17 24.00 -43.59
CA ASN A 3 -2.04 22.60 -43.93
C ASN A 3 -1.47 21.70 -42.79
N LEU A 4 -0.85 22.28 -41.77
CA LEU A 4 -0.35 21.53 -40.63
C LEU A 4 -1.46 21.24 -39.60
N LEU A 5 -2.39 22.19 -39.42
CA LEU A 5 -3.56 22.02 -38.55
C LEU A 5 -4.56 20.99 -39.09
N LYS A 6 -4.66 20.89 -40.43
CA LYS A 6 -5.53 19.88 -41.07
C LYS A 6 -4.93 18.48 -41.03
N ALA A 7 -3.60 18.35 -40.98
CA ALA A 7 -2.92 17.06 -40.80
C ALA A 7 -3.01 16.54 -39.38
N GLU A 8 -3.16 17.42 -38.38
CA GLU A 8 -3.42 16.99 -36.98
C GLU A 8 -4.88 16.59 -36.78
N GLU A 9 -5.84 17.20 -37.44
CA GLU A 9 -7.26 16.79 -37.42
C GLU A 9 -7.49 15.48 -38.18
N ASP A 10 -6.83 15.26 -39.32
CA ASP A 10 -6.94 14.02 -40.10
C ASP A 10 -6.26 12.83 -39.44
N LEU A 11 -5.31 13.03 -38.49
CA LEU A 11 -4.72 11.97 -37.68
C LEU A 11 -5.63 11.49 -36.55
N LEU A 12 -6.68 12.24 -36.21
CA LEU A 12 -7.68 11.88 -35.20
C LEU A 12 -8.87 11.08 -35.77
N GLU A 13 -9.01 11.02 -37.10
CA GLU A 13 -10.16 10.33 -37.75
C GLU A 13 -9.84 8.96 -38.39
N THR A 14 -8.60 8.45 -38.29
CA THR A 14 -8.27 7.13 -38.84
C THR A 14 -7.92 6.14 -37.76
N ASN A 15 -8.89 5.47 -37.20
CA ASN A 15 -8.97 4.01 -37.05
C ASN A 15 -10.06 3.63 -36.06
N GLY A 16 -11.06 2.92 -36.53
CA GLY A 16 -12.18 2.40 -35.75
C GLY A 16 -11.85 1.24 -34.79
N ASP A 17 -10.61 1.19 -34.27
CA ASP A 17 -10.17 0.42 -33.10
C ASP A 17 -9.38 1.35 -32.18
N ALA A 18 -10.05 2.36 -31.61
CA ALA A 18 -9.46 3.19 -30.57
C ALA A 18 -9.14 2.27 -29.38
N VAL A 19 -7.88 1.85 -29.27
CA VAL A 19 -7.41 1.06 -28.11
C VAL A 19 -7.68 1.90 -26.87
N ALA A 20 -8.41 1.31 -25.94
CA ALA A 20 -8.96 1.97 -24.78
C ALA A 20 -7.86 2.68 -23.95
N PRO A 21 -8.17 3.83 -23.34
CA PRO A 21 -7.17 4.64 -22.64
C PRO A 21 -6.61 3.93 -21.42
N ILE A 22 -5.29 3.95 -21.27
CA ILE A 22 -4.55 3.40 -20.14
C ILE A 22 -4.10 4.55 -19.25
N LEU A 23 -4.33 4.44 -17.95
CA LEU A 23 -3.81 5.34 -16.93
C LEU A 23 -2.70 4.65 -16.14
N ILE A 24 -1.49 5.20 -16.14
CA ILE A 24 -0.36 4.70 -15.35
C ILE A 24 -0.15 5.62 -14.16
N VAL A 25 -0.23 5.06 -12.95
CA VAL A 25 0.02 5.75 -11.68
C VAL A 25 1.33 5.23 -11.09
N ASP A 26 2.37 6.05 -11.15
CA ASP A 26 3.71 5.68 -10.68
C ASP A 26 4.50 6.90 -10.24
N ASP A 27 5.18 6.80 -9.09
CA ASP A 27 6.09 7.83 -8.57
C ASP A 27 7.44 7.88 -9.33
N HIS A 28 7.79 6.81 -10.06
CA HIS A 28 9.05 6.67 -10.79
C HIS A 28 8.88 6.99 -12.28
N SER A 29 9.25 8.21 -12.65
CA SER A 29 9.05 8.74 -14.00
C SER A 29 9.72 7.95 -15.14
N LEU A 30 10.80 7.20 -14.88
CA LEU A 30 11.51 6.46 -15.93
C LEU A 30 10.74 5.23 -16.39
N LEU A 31 10.26 4.38 -15.47
CA LEU A 31 9.52 3.17 -15.83
C LEU A 31 8.17 3.54 -16.46
N ALA A 32 7.41 4.42 -15.82
CA ALA A 32 6.14 4.89 -16.35
C ALA A 32 6.30 5.52 -17.75
N GLY A 33 7.33 6.34 -17.94
CA GLY A 33 7.62 6.96 -19.23
C GLY A 33 8.00 5.96 -20.30
N SER A 34 8.88 4.99 -20.00
CA SER A 34 9.28 3.95 -20.94
C SER A 34 8.11 3.06 -21.34
N LEU A 35 7.30 2.64 -20.36
CA LEU A 35 6.13 1.83 -20.60
C LEU A 35 5.07 2.59 -21.41
N ALA A 36 4.85 3.87 -21.11
CA ALA A 36 3.93 4.72 -21.87
C ALA A 36 4.36 4.87 -23.33
N MET A 37 5.67 5.05 -23.59
CA MET A 37 6.19 5.14 -24.96
C MET A 37 5.96 3.86 -25.76
N VAL A 38 6.21 2.69 -25.15
CA VAL A 38 6.03 1.40 -25.85
C VAL A 38 4.56 1.13 -26.10
N LEU A 39 3.68 1.34 -25.10
CA LEU A 39 2.23 1.19 -25.26
C LEU A 39 1.65 2.16 -26.28
N ALA A 40 2.17 3.39 -26.36
CA ALA A 40 1.76 4.34 -27.39
C ALA A 40 2.20 3.91 -28.80
N ALA A 41 3.37 3.26 -28.94
CA ALA A 41 3.81 2.68 -30.20
C ALA A 41 2.91 1.51 -30.65
N GLU A 42 2.28 0.79 -29.72
CA GLU A 42 1.26 -0.24 -29.96
C GLU A 42 -0.15 0.35 -30.19
N GLY A 43 -0.28 1.68 -30.31
CA GLY A 43 -1.53 2.35 -30.62
C GLY A 43 -2.42 2.67 -29.41
N CYS A 44 -1.94 2.49 -28.18
CA CYS A 44 -2.71 2.80 -26.97
C CYS A 44 -2.68 4.30 -26.65
N ALA A 45 -3.82 4.84 -26.20
CA ALA A 45 -3.87 6.18 -25.60
C ALA A 45 -3.41 6.07 -24.13
N VAL A 46 -2.18 6.51 -23.83
CA VAL A 46 -1.61 6.37 -22.48
C VAL A 46 -1.47 7.72 -21.80
N ARG A 47 -1.92 7.78 -20.54
CA ARG A 47 -1.73 8.92 -19.64
C ARG A 47 -0.91 8.45 -18.44
N THR A 48 -0.07 9.33 -17.90
CA THR A 48 0.73 9.06 -16.72
C THR A 48 0.38 10.05 -15.62
N LEU A 49 0.19 9.55 -14.41
CA LEU A 49 -0.08 10.36 -13.23
C LEU A 49 1.00 10.07 -12.19
N LYS A 50 1.74 11.13 -11.79
CA LYS A 50 2.80 11.02 -10.79
C LYS A 50 2.24 11.30 -9.41
N ALA A 51 2.86 10.69 -8.38
CA ALA A 51 2.75 11.00 -6.94
C ALA A 51 1.47 11.74 -6.56
N THR A 52 0.34 11.14 -6.85
CA THR A 52 -0.94 11.81 -6.79
C THR A 52 -1.62 11.60 -5.45
N THR A 53 -2.51 12.50 -5.09
CA THR A 53 -3.46 12.26 -3.99
C THR A 53 -4.63 11.41 -4.48
N ILE A 54 -5.39 10.86 -3.51
CA ILE A 54 -6.61 10.09 -3.79
C ILE A 54 -7.61 10.95 -4.60
N GLU A 55 -7.78 12.21 -4.20
CA GLU A 55 -8.70 13.15 -4.84
C GLU A 55 -8.29 13.45 -6.30
N GLN A 56 -7.00 13.56 -6.57
CA GLN A 56 -6.49 13.76 -7.93
C GLN A 56 -6.74 12.54 -8.82
N LEU A 57 -6.52 11.33 -8.28
CA LEU A 57 -6.82 10.10 -9.00
C LEU A 57 -8.31 9.95 -9.30
N GLN A 58 -9.17 10.22 -8.31
CA GLN A 58 -10.62 10.20 -8.49
C GLN A 58 -11.07 11.19 -9.57
N ALA A 59 -10.58 12.42 -9.52
CA ALA A 59 -10.91 13.44 -10.50
C ALA A 59 -10.49 13.01 -11.92
N GLU A 60 -9.28 12.46 -12.08
CA GLU A 60 -8.76 12.01 -13.37
C GLU A 60 -9.59 10.83 -13.94
N ILE A 61 -9.98 9.87 -13.10
CA ILE A 61 -10.82 8.73 -13.52
C ILE A 61 -12.22 9.19 -13.91
N LEU A 62 -12.82 10.11 -13.14
CA LEU A 62 -14.16 10.63 -13.40
C LEU A 62 -14.21 11.49 -14.68
N GLU A 63 -13.19 12.31 -14.89
CA GLU A 63 -13.13 13.18 -16.08
C GLU A 63 -12.88 12.37 -17.37
N ARG A 64 -12.02 11.36 -17.28
CA ARG A 64 -11.58 10.55 -18.43
C ARG A 64 -11.44 9.08 -18.01
N PRO A 65 -12.52 8.32 -17.96
CA PRO A 65 -12.49 6.94 -17.52
C PRO A 65 -11.49 6.09 -18.32
N PRO A 66 -10.48 5.48 -17.66
CA PRO A 66 -9.56 4.59 -18.32
C PRO A 66 -10.19 3.20 -18.49
N ALA A 67 -9.82 2.47 -19.53
CA ALA A 67 -10.14 1.06 -19.65
C ALA A 67 -9.26 0.22 -18.71
N LEU A 68 -8.06 0.69 -18.44
CA LEU A 68 -7.13 0.04 -17.51
C LEU A 68 -6.36 1.10 -16.71
N THR A 69 -6.36 0.95 -15.40
CA THR A 69 -5.48 1.70 -14.49
C THR A 69 -4.35 0.78 -14.02
N LEU A 70 -3.11 1.17 -14.31
CA LEU A 70 -1.92 0.50 -13.81
C LEU A 70 -1.39 1.26 -12.60
N VAL A 71 -1.33 0.61 -11.45
CA VAL A 71 -0.77 1.19 -10.21
C VAL A 71 0.51 0.45 -9.85
N ARG A 72 1.61 1.18 -9.71
CA ARG A 72 2.84 0.58 -9.22
C ARG A 72 2.80 0.38 -7.72
N ILE A 73 3.16 -0.83 -7.27
CA ILE A 73 3.34 -1.14 -5.86
C ILE A 73 4.75 -1.69 -5.60
N GLN A 74 5.32 -1.29 -4.47
CA GLN A 74 6.63 -1.76 -4.00
C GLN A 74 6.59 -1.96 -2.49
N PRO A 75 7.38 -2.90 -1.94
CA PRO A 75 7.61 -2.96 -0.50
C PRO A 75 8.23 -1.64 -0.01
N GLY A 76 7.75 -1.13 1.11
CA GLY A 76 8.32 0.09 1.70
C GLY A 76 7.27 1.08 2.20
N PRO A 77 7.70 2.29 2.57
CA PRO A 77 6.83 3.30 3.21
C PRO A 77 5.66 3.77 2.35
N SER A 78 5.78 3.70 1.03
CA SER A 78 4.73 4.12 0.09
C SER A 78 3.67 3.06 -0.17
N LEU A 79 3.84 1.82 0.32
CA LEU A 79 2.96 0.71 0.00
C LEU A 79 1.50 0.97 0.41
N ALA A 80 1.27 1.46 1.63
CA ALA A 80 -0.09 1.77 2.10
C ALA A 80 -0.80 2.74 1.14
N ARG A 81 -0.14 3.83 0.80
CA ARG A 81 -0.65 4.82 -0.17
C ARG A 81 -0.93 4.20 -1.54
N SER A 82 -0.03 3.35 -2.04
CA SER A 82 -0.24 2.69 -3.34
C SER A 82 -1.45 1.75 -3.30
N LEU A 83 -1.68 1.06 -2.18
CA LEU A 83 -2.86 0.23 -1.99
C LEU A 83 -4.15 1.06 -1.91
N ASP A 84 -4.13 2.23 -1.24
CA ASP A 84 -5.26 3.16 -1.22
C ASP A 84 -5.60 3.66 -2.64
N LEU A 85 -4.60 3.89 -3.49
CA LEU A 85 -4.81 4.25 -4.90
C LEU A 85 -5.41 3.10 -5.71
N VAL A 86 -5.01 1.84 -5.44
CA VAL A 86 -5.63 0.65 -6.04
C VAL A 86 -7.10 0.55 -5.65
N GLU A 87 -7.42 0.69 -4.36
CA GLU A 87 -8.79 0.64 -3.85
C GLU A 87 -9.66 1.76 -4.43
N THR A 88 -9.09 2.96 -4.53
CA THR A 88 -9.76 4.12 -5.12
C THR A 88 -10.11 3.88 -6.59
N ALA A 89 -9.18 3.38 -7.38
CA ALA A 89 -9.41 3.09 -8.78
C ALA A 89 -10.43 1.94 -8.97
N ALA A 90 -10.34 0.89 -8.14
CA ALA A 90 -11.27 -0.23 -8.17
C ALA A 90 -12.69 0.19 -7.78
N SER A 91 -12.84 1.09 -6.82
CA SER A 91 -14.13 1.63 -6.38
C SER A 91 -14.81 2.49 -7.46
N ALA A 92 -14.06 3.00 -8.42
CA ALA A 92 -14.57 3.72 -9.58
C ALA A 92 -14.92 2.79 -10.77
N GLU A 93 -15.08 1.48 -10.51
CA GLU A 93 -15.39 0.43 -11.50
C GLU A 93 -14.36 0.32 -12.64
N ALA A 94 -13.16 0.89 -12.45
CA ALA A 94 -12.08 0.75 -13.41
C ALA A 94 -11.45 -0.65 -13.31
N THR A 95 -11.01 -1.22 -14.43
CA THR A 95 -10.11 -2.37 -14.42
C THR A 95 -8.77 -1.94 -13.85
N VAL A 96 -8.30 -2.59 -12.79
CA VAL A 96 -7.05 -2.20 -12.11
C VAL A 96 -6.04 -3.34 -12.19
N ALA A 97 -4.88 -3.05 -12.75
CA ALA A 97 -3.72 -3.94 -12.66
C ALA A 97 -2.63 -3.30 -11.79
N VAL A 98 -1.93 -4.15 -11.08
CA VAL A 98 -0.81 -3.76 -10.25
C VAL A 98 0.49 -4.17 -10.93
N LEU A 99 1.40 -3.20 -11.07
CA LEU A 99 2.74 -3.41 -11.58
C LEU A 99 3.72 -3.55 -10.40
N SER A 100 4.40 -4.69 -10.28
CA SER A 100 5.34 -4.95 -9.20
C SER A 100 6.56 -5.75 -9.67
N ASP A 101 7.72 -5.42 -9.12
CA ASP A 101 8.94 -6.22 -9.25
C ASP A 101 9.06 -7.30 -8.16
N SER A 102 8.12 -7.31 -7.23
CA SER A 102 8.11 -8.22 -6.10
C SER A 102 7.21 -9.44 -6.36
N THR A 103 7.78 -10.62 -6.12
CA THR A 103 7.04 -11.89 -6.06
C THR A 103 6.49 -12.19 -4.67
N HIS A 104 6.50 -11.20 -3.76
CA HIS A 104 6.09 -11.38 -2.38
C HIS A 104 4.57 -11.63 -2.30
N GLU A 105 4.17 -12.84 -1.97
CA GLU A 105 2.77 -13.29 -1.93
C GLU A 105 1.86 -12.40 -1.09
N LEU A 106 2.36 -11.90 0.07
CA LEU A 106 1.58 -11.00 0.93
C LEU A 106 1.33 -9.64 0.29
N LEU A 107 2.30 -9.10 -0.45
CA LEU A 107 2.12 -7.83 -1.16
C LEU A 107 1.10 -8.00 -2.28
N LEU A 108 1.20 -9.09 -3.06
CA LEU A 108 0.24 -9.39 -4.11
C LEU A 108 -1.16 -9.66 -3.53
N SER A 109 -1.25 -10.33 -2.39
CA SER A 109 -2.52 -10.58 -1.70
C SER A 109 -3.18 -9.30 -1.20
N ALA A 110 -2.40 -8.33 -0.72
CA ALA A 110 -2.90 -7.02 -0.33
C ALA A 110 -3.43 -6.23 -1.54
N ALA A 111 -2.73 -6.27 -2.68
CA ALA A 111 -3.18 -5.63 -3.91
C ALA A 111 -4.51 -6.21 -4.42
N VAL A 112 -4.64 -7.55 -4.40
CA VAL A 112 -5.88 -8.23 -4.80
C VAL A 112 -7.02 -7.91 -3.82
N ASN A 113 -6.72 -7.83 -2.52
CA ASN A 113 -7.72 -7.40 -1.53
C ASN A 113 -8.15 -5.94 -1.71
N ALA A 114 -7.26 -5.06 -2.15
CA ALA A 114 -7.58 -3.68 -2.50
C ALA A 114 -8.36 -3.54 -3.82
N GLY A 115 -8.61 -4.64 -4.55
CA GLY A 115 -9.43 -4.66 -5.75
C GLY A 115 -8.69 -4.83 -7.07
N ALA A 116 -7.37 -5.11 -7.05
CA ALA A 116 -6.64 -5.40 -8.28
C ALA A 116 -7.21 -6.64 -8.98
N THR A 117 -7.44 -6.53 -10.28
CA THR A 117 -7.94 -7.59 -11.15
C THR A 117 -6.84 -8.22 -11.99
N GLY A 118 -5.65 -7.58 -12.05
CA GLY A 118 -4.47 -8.09 -12.73
C GLY A 118 -3.19 -7.83 -11.94
N LEU A 119 -2.25 -8.75 -12.10
CA LEU A 119 -0.91 -8.66 -11.54
C LEU A 119 0.08 -8.75 -12.68
N VAL A 120 0.89 -7.72 -12.87
CA VAL A 120 1.89 -7.60 -13.93
C VAL A 120 3.27 -7.50 -13.29
N ALA A 121 4.19 -8.38 -13.68
CA ALA A 121 5.54 -8.35 -13.18
C ALA A 121 6.38 -7.32 -13.97
N SER A 122 6.99 -6.37 -13.26
CA SER A 122 7.90 -5.39 -13.88
C SER A 122 9.33 -5.88 -14.01
N SER A 123 9.62 -7.09 -13.50
CA SER A 123 10.89 -7.80 -13.65
C SER A 123 10.98 -8.57 -14.96
N ASP A 124 9.87 -8.78 -15.66
CA ASP A 124 9.81 -9.46 -16.94
C ASP A 124 10.40 -8.60 -18.06
N LEU A 125 10.63 -9.21 -19.20
CA LEU A 125 11.02 -8.44 -20.38
C LEU A 125 9.93 -7.43 -20.71
N MET A 126 10.33 -6.22 -21.13
CA MET A 126 9.38 -5.13 -21.44
C MET A 126 8.28 -5.60 -22.40
N ILE A 127 8.61 -6.45 -23.35
CA ILE A 127 7.66 -7.00 -24.33
C ILE A 127 6.58 -7.87 -23.64
N GLU A 128 6.98 -8.72 -22.70
CA GLU A 128 6.04 -9.56 -21.94
C GLU A 128 5.12 -8.74 -21.05
N THR A 129 5.67 -7.69 -20.43
CA THR A 129 4.90 -6.72 -19.64
C THR A 129 3.86 -6.02 -20.51
N VAL A 130 4.25 -5.59 -21.71
CA VAL A 130 3.35 -4.91 -22.67
C VAL A 130 2.27 -5.87 -23.17
N ASP A 131 2.63 -7.10 -23.52
CA ASP A 131 1.68 -8.12 -24.00
C ASP A 131 0.60 -8.42 -22.94
N GLN A 132 0.99 -8.54 -21.67
CA GLN A 132 0.05 -8.70 -20.55
C GLN A 132 -0.90 -7.51 -20.42
N ILE A 133 -0.39 -6.30 -20.50
CA ILE A 133 -1.20 -5.08 -20.43
C ILE A 133 -2.19 -5.02 -21.59
N LEU A 134 -1.75 -5.30 -22.81
CA LEU A 134 -2.61 -5.32 -24.00
C LEU A 134 -3.69 -6.39 -23.92
N ALA A 135 -3.38 -7.58 -23.39
CA ALA A 135 -4.36 -8.64 -23.14
C ALA A 135 -5.45 -8.16 -22.15
N MET A 136 -5.06 -7.47 -21.06
CA MET A 136 -6.03 -6.92 -20.10
C MET A 136 -6.91 -5.83 -20.71
N VAL A 137 -6.34 -4.95 -21.54
CA VAL A 137 -7.11 -3.93 -22.26
C VAL A 137 -8.16 -4.55 -23.19
N LYS A 138 -7.88 -5.72 -23.76
CA LYS A 138 -8.83 -6.51 -24.57
C LYS A 138 -9.84 -7.29 -23.73
N GLY A 139 -9.78 -7.18 -22.41
CA GLY A 139 -10.69 -7.84 -21.48
C GLY A 139 -10.27 -9.24 -21.04
N GLU A 140 -9.05 -9.66 -21.33
CA GLU A 140 -8.52 -10.95 -20.87
C GLU A 140 -8.23 -10.88 -19.37
N GLN A 141 -8.63 -11.93 -18.63
CA GLN A 141 -8.34 -12.06 -17.20
C GLN A 141 -7.01 -12.78 -17.01
N LEU A 142 -5.97 -12.03 -16.65
CA LEU A 142 -4.65 -12.62 -16.35
C LEU A 142 -4.62 -13.30 -14.98
N LEU A 143 -5.45 -12.87 -14.05
CA LEU A 143 -5.56 -13.46 -12.73
C LEU A 143 -6.74 -14.43 -12.70
N SER A 144 -6.45 -15.74 -12.69
CA SER A 144 -7.48 -16.77 -12.59
C SER A 144 -8.25 -16.66 -11.27
N GLU A 145 -9.52 -17.07 -11.26
CA GLU A 145 -10.33 -17.07 -10.03
C GLU A 145 -9.71 -17.94 -8.92
N PHE A 146 -9.10 -19.06 -9.27
CA PHE A 146 -8.38 -19.91 -8.32
C PHE A 146 -7.26 -19.11 -7.63
N ARG A 147 -6.40 -18.46 -8.41
CA ARG A 147 -5.27 -17.68 -7.89
C ARG A 147 -5.73 -16.47 -7.09
N ARG A 148 -6.79 -15.81 -7.53
CA ARG A 148 -7.43 -14.71 -6.79
C ARG A 148 -7.90 -15.18 -5.41
N ASN A 149 -8.63 -16.29 -5.35
CA ASN A 149 -9.13 -16.84 -4.09
C ASN A 149 -8.01 -17.30 -3.15
N GLU A 150 -6.94 -17.86 -3.68
CA GLU A 150 -5.73 -18.23 -2.93
C GLU A 150 -5.10 -16.99 -2.27
N LEU A 151 -4.88 -15.92 -3.04
CA LEU A 151 -4.31 -14.67 -2.53
C LEU A 151 -5.23 -14.01 -1.49
N LEU A 152 -6.54 -13.97 -1.71
CA LEU A 152 -7.49 -13.44 -0.73
C LEU A 152 -7.52 -14.28 0.56
N SER A 153 -7.39 -15.59 0.46
CA SER A 153 -7.29 -16.46 1.63
C SER A 153 -6.01 -16.19 2.41
N LEU A 154 -4.89 -16.06 1.73
CA LEU A 154 -3.61 -15.70 2.33
C LEU A 154 -3.68 -14.35 3.07
N PHE A 155 -4.29 -13.33 2.45
CA PHE A 155 -4.47 -12.02 3.07
C PHE A 155 -5.30 -12.10 4.35
N ARG A 156 -6.45 -12.83 4.31
CA ARG A 156 -7.33 -13.00 5.48
C ARG A 156 -6.61 -13.72 6.62
N THR A 157 -5.91 -14.80 6.31
CA THR A 157 -5.14 -15.56 7.32
C THR A 157 -4.08 -14.69 7.97
N HIS A 158 -3.31 -13.96 7.16
CA HIS A 158 -2.27 -13.07 7.66
C HIS A 158 -2.84 -11.92 8.50
N ARG A 159 -3.99 -11.37 8.10
CA ARG A 159 -4.68 -10.33 8.87
C ARG A 159 -5.15 -10.87 10.23
N VAL A 160 -5.77 -12.04 10.27
CA VAL A 160 -6.19 -12.68 11.52
C VAL A 160 -4.99 -12.96 12.43
N ASP A 161 -3.89 -13.47 11.88
CA ASP A 161 -2.66 -13.73 12.63
C ASP A 161 -2.04 -12.44 13.17
N ARG A 162 -2.09 -11.34 12.38
CA ARG A 162 -1.64 -10.02 12.81
C ARG A 162 -2.51 -9.49 13.94
N ASP A 163 -3.82 -9.49 13.75
CA ASP A 163 -4.78 -9.00 14.73
C ASP A 163 -4.63 -9.79 16.05
N ASN A 164 -4.50 -11.12 16.00
CA ASN A 164 -4.25 -11.95 17.17
C ASN A 164 -2.93 -11.62 17.87
N ARG A 165 -1.86 -11.28 17.12
CA ARG A 165 -0.58 -10.88 17.71
C ARG A 165 -0.64 -9.52 18.40
N PHE A 166 -1.48 -8.58 17.90
CA PHE A 166 -1.61 -7.24 18.46
C PHE A 166 -2.68 -7.14 19.55
N MET A 167 -3.66 -8.06 19.58
CA MET A 167 -4.74 -8.06 20.57
C MET A 167 -4.29 -7.83 22.02
N PRO A 168 -3.19 -8.43 22.54
CA PRO A 168 -2.74 -8.16 23.90
C PRO A 168 -2.39 -6.68 24.15
N PHE A 169 -1.93 -5.97 23.12
CA PHE A 169 -1.49 -4.58 23.23
C PHE A 169 -2.64 -3.58 23.12
N GLU A 170 -3.79 -3.95 22.55
CA GLU A 170 -4.99 -3.09 22.46
C GLU A 170 -5.55 -2.71 23.84
N SER A 171 -5.28 -3.54 24.85
CA SER A 171 -5.67 -3.27 26.22
C SER A 171 -4.82 -2.19 26.91
N LEU A 172 -3.69 -1.80 26.31
CA LEU A 172 -2.81 -0.77 26.86
C LEU A 172 -3.41 0.61 26.64
N SER A 173 -3.41 1.43 27.70
CA SER A 173 -3.67 2.85 27.54
C SER A 173 -2.53 3.50 26.75
N ARG A 174 -2.79 4.67 26.15
CA ARG A 174 -1.78 5.44 25.43
C ARG A 174 -0.51 5.61 26.26
N ARG A 175 -0.64 5.95 27.55
CA ARG A 175 0.50 6.16 28.44
C ARG A 175 1.28 4.88 28.74
N GLU A 176 0.59 3.75 28.86
CA GLU A 176 1.24 2.44 29.02
C GLU A 176 1.99 2.04 27.73
N GLY A 177 1.41 2.34 26.57
CA GLY A 177 2.07 2.14 25.28
C GLY A 177 3.36 2.96 25.15
N GLU A 178 3.31 4.28 25.49
CA GLU A 178 4.49 5.16 25.52
C GLU A 178 5.59 4.60 26.42
N VAL A 179 5.24 4.14 27.61
CA VAL A 179 6.21 3.53 28.54
C VAL A 179 6.80 2.25 27.98
N LEU A 180 6.00 1.38 27.34
CA LEU A 180 6.49 0.16 26.72
C LEU A 180 7.46 0.47 25.57
N CYS A 181 7.17 1.46 24.72
CA CYS A 181 8.09 1.89 23.66
C CYS A 181 9.44 2.35 24.24
N LEU A 182 9.43 3.20 25.27
CA LEU A 182 10.66 3.66 25.91
C LEU A 182 11.46 2.51 26.54
N LEU A 183 10.77 1.48 27.08
CA LEU A 183 11.43 0.27 27.56
C LEU A 183 12.07 -0.54 26.42
N MET A 184 11.41 -0.62 25.27
CA MET A 184 11.96 -1.25 24.05
C MET A 184 13.20 -0.53 23.53
N GLU A 185 13.25 0.80 23.69
CA GLU A 185 14.42 1.64 23.38
C GLU A 185 15.56 1.48 24.41
N GLY A 186 15.36 0.64 25.44
CA GLY A 186 16.36 0.37 26.47
C GLY A 186 16.42 1.41 27.58
N HIS A 187 15.44 2.30 27.71
CA HIS A 187 15.40 3.29 28.78
C HIS A 187 15.08 2.63 30.12
N SER A 188 15.79 3.00 31.18
CA SER A 188 15.49 2.58 32.53
C SER A 188 14.24 3.29 33.08
N VAL A 189 13.55 2.65 34.04
CA VAL A 189 12.38 3.24 34.70
C VAL A 189 12.69 4.63 35.31
N ALA A 190 13.91 4.83 35.81
CA ALA A 190 14.35 6.12 36.35
C ALA A 190 14.46 7.19 35.24
N LYS A 191 15.03 6.85 34.09
CA LYS A 191 15.15 7.74 32.93
C LYS A 191 13.79 8.09 32.34
N ILE A 192 12.87 7.11 32.28
CA ILE A 192 11.49 7.33 31.82
C ILE A 192 10.77 8.30 32.78
N ALA A 193 10.95 8.14 34.08
CA ALA A 193 10.35 9.03 35.08
C ALA A 193 10.84 10.47 34.93
N GLU A 194 12.15 10.65 34.75
CA GLU A 194 12.79 11.95 34.52
C GLU A 194 12.29 12.61 33.23
N SER A 195 12.35 11.91 32.10
CA SER A 195 11.93 12.45 30.80
C SER A 195 10.43 12.73 30.70
N SER A 196 9.63 12.04 31.49
CA SER A 196 8.17 12.19 31.54
C SER A 196 7.70 13.12 32.65
N PHE A 197 8.58 13.71 33.44
CA PHE A 197 8.29 14.60 34.58
C PHE A 197 7.32 13.97 35.61
N VAL A 198 7.49 12.67 35.88
CA VAL A 198 6.70 11.92 36.87
C VAL A 198 7.59 11.20 37.87
N SER A 199 7.01 10.69 38.96
CA SER A 199 7.77 9.93 39.94
C SER A 199 8.16 8.53 39.41
N VAL A 200 9.29 8.01 39.89
CA VAL A 200 9.71 6.60 39.62
C VAL A 200 8.62 5.61 40.06
N GLY A 201 7.90 5.92 41.16
CA GLY A 201 6.77 5.12 41.64
C GLY A 201 5.64 5.06 40.62
N THR A 202 5.33 6.17 39.97
CA THR A 202 4.31 6.25 38.91
C THR A 202 4.66 5.35 37.74
N VAL A 203 5.90 5.44 37.23
CA VAL A 203 6.35 4.56 36.12
C VAL A 203 6.35 3.10 36.53
N ARG A 204 6.77 2.75 37.74
CA ARG A 204 6.69 1.36 38.24
C ARG A 204 5.25 0.84 38.26
N THR A 205 4.28 1.67 38.62
CA THR A 205 2.86 1.32 38.61
C THR A 205 2.38 1.05 37.16
N GLN A 206 2.76 1.91 36.22
CA GLN A 206 2.48 1.71 34.81
C GLN A 206 3.09 0.41 34.28
N VAL A 207 4.36 0.15 34.59
CA VAL A 207 5.03 -1.13 34.20
C VAL A 207 4.27 -2.33 34.78
N LYS A 208 3.86 -2.31 36.06
CA LYS A 208 3.04 -3.40 36.63
C LYS A 208 1.72 -3.59 35.88
N ALA A 209 1.06 -2.50 35.49
CA ALA A 209 -0.17 -2.56 34.71
C ALA A 209 0.06 -3.16 33.33
N ILE A 210 1.14 -2.79 32.64
CA ILE A 210 1.57 -3.37 31.36
C ILE A 210 1.77 -4.87 31.50
N LEU A 211 2.57 -5.31 32.48
CA LEU A 211 2.86 -6.74 32.68
C LEU A 211 1.57 -7.55 32.90
N ARG A 212 0.65 -7.03 33.71
CA ARG A 212 -0.64 -7.68 33.94
C ARG A 212 -1.48 -7.77 32.67
N LYS A 213 -1.55 -6.69 31.89
CA LYS A 213 -2.36 -6.63 30.66
C LYS A 213 -1.79 -7.53 29.56
N LEU A 214 -0.48 -7.59 29.44
CA LEU A 214 0.20 -8.45 28.48
C LEU A 214 0.33 -9.92 28.95
N GLY A 215 -0.07 -10.24 30.18
CA GLY A 215 0.01 -11.59 30.72
C GLY A 215 1.45 -12.08 30.94
N VAL A 216 2.39 -11.19 31.18
CA VAL A 216 3.82 -11.51 31.37
C VAL A 216 4.28 -11.12 32.77
N ASN A 217 5.37 -11.72 33.24
CA ASN A 217 5.83 -11.58 34.63
C ASN A 217 7.12 -10.75 34.78
N SER A 218 7.69 -10.26 33.69
CA SER A 218 8.89 -9.41 33.72
C SER A 218 8.91 -8.37 32.62
N GLN A 219 9.62 -7.26 32.88
CA GLN A 219 9.83 -6.19 31.91
C GLN A 219 10.50 -6.72 30.63
N ALA A 220 11.52 -7.57 30.78
CA ALA A 220 12.19 -8.20 29.65
C ALA A 220 11.24 -9.07 28.81
N ALA A 221 10.32 -9.79 29.46
CA ALA A 221 9.31 -10.59 28.76
C ALA A 221 8.31 -9.70 27.99
N ALA A 222 7.90 -8.55 28.55
CA ALA A 222 7.03 -7.59 27.86
C ALA A 222 7.71 -7.01 26.62
N VAL A 223 8.97 -6.57 26.74
CA VAL A 223 9.77 -6.06 25.63
C VAL A 223 9.98 -7.16 24.56
N ALA A 224 10.34 -8.37 24.96
CA ALA A 224 10.50 -9.50 24.03
C ALA A 224 9.19 -9.86 23.31
N LEU A 225 8.05 -9.79 24.01
CA LEU A 225 6.74 -9.99 23.40
C LEU A 225 6.45 -8.92 22.35
N ALA A 226 6.68 -7.65 22.67
CA ALA A 226 6.49 -6.54 21.74
C ALA A 226 7.36 -6.68 20.48
N TYR A 227 8.64 -6.98 20.61
CA TYR A 227 9.52 -7.23 19.46
C TYR A 227 9.06 -8.41 18.60
N ARG A 228 8.72 -9.56 19.22
CA ARG A 228 8.24 -10.73 18.47
C ARG A 228 6.92 -10.49 17.74
N SER A 229 6.06 -9.66 18.30
CA SER A 229 4.78 -9.30 17.69
C SER A 229 4.93 -8.24 16.60
N GLY A 230 6.07 -7.56 16.52
CA GLY A 230 6.27 -6.39 15.65
C GLY A 230 5.53 -5.15 16.15
N TRP A 231 5.19 -5.10 17.45
CA TRP A 231 4.50 -3.95 18.06
C TRP A 231 5.53 -2.87 18.49
N PRO A 232 5.20 -1.59 18.36
CA PRO A 232 4.08 -1.01 17.59
C PRO A 232 4.35 -1.11 16.09
N ASP A 233 3.32 -1.42 15.32
CA ASP A 233 3.38 -1.59 13.85
C ASP A 233 3.57 -0.21 13.18
N ALA A 234 4.74 0.37 13.36
CA ALA A 234 5.08 1.67 12.82
C ALA A 234 6.57 1.74 12.50
N ASP A 235 6.91 2.51 11.47
CA ASP A 235 8.27 2.84 11.09
C ASP A 235 9.10 3.22 12.34
N PRO A 236 10.18 2.49 12.66
CA PRO A 236 11.05 2.83 13.78
C PRO A 236 11.65 4.23 13.69
N ALA A 237 11.66 4.87 12.52
CA ALA A 237 12.06 6.24 12.32
C ALA A 237 11.03 7.28 12.82
N LEU A 238 9.77 6.88 13.07
CA LEU A 238 8.77 7.80 13.57
C LEU A 238 8.87 7.98 15.09
N PRO A 239 8.68 9.21 15.61
CA PRO A 239 8.53 9.47 17.04
C PRO A 239 7.42 8.62 17.68
N VAL A 240 7.61 8.24 18.95
CA VAL A 240 6.70 7.34 19.69
C VAL A 240 5.25 7.84 19.70
N ASP A 241 5.05 9.14 19.83
CA ASP A 241 3.72 9.77 19.83
C ASP A 241 2.99 9.61 18.47
N LEU A 242 3.73 9.62 17.37
CA LEU A 242 3.18 9.38 16.03
C LEU A 242 2.92 7.89 15.78
N ARG A 243 3.79 7.00 16.30
CA ARG A 243 3.56 5.55 16.24
C ARG A 243 2.26 5.15 16.94
N LEU A 244 2.01 5.71 18.12
CA LEU A 244 0.81 5.43 18.90
C LEU A 244 -0.46 6.10 18.35
N ARG A 245 -0.35 7.21 17.62
CA ARG A 245 -1.50 7.83 16.94
C ARG A 245 -2.05 6.92 15.83
N ASN A 246 -1.17 6.29 15.07
CA ASN A 246 -1.58 5.37 13.99
C ASN A 246 -2.28 4.11 14.52
N MET A 247 -2.01 3.71 15.78
CA MET A 247 -2.70 2.58 16.43
C MET A 247 -4.11 2.90 16.90
N ASN A 248 -4.39 4.17 17.25
CA ASN A 248 -5.69 4.60 17.81
C ASN A 248 -6.63 5.19 16.75
N ASN A 249 -6.23 5.23 15.49
CA ASN A 249 -7.11 5.64 14.40
C ASN A 249 -7.26 4.44 13.43
N PRO A 250 -8.15 3.49 13.73
CA PRO A 250 -8.57 2.53 12.72
C PRO A 250 -9.22 3.36 11.62
N VAL A 251 -8.67 3.28 10.42
CA VAL A 251 -9.22 3.88 9.22
C VAL A 251 -10.68 3.45 9.15
N GLY A 252 -11.57 4.42 9.38
CA GLY A 252 -13.01 4.27 9.25
C GLY A 252 -13.41 4.29 7.78
#